data_0a7ce50352dadb8f6e93fa5f7367db78
#
_entry.id   0a7ce50352dadb8f6e93fa5f7367db78
#
_cell.length_a   1.000
_cell.length_b   1.000
_cell.length_c   1.000
_cell.angle_alpha   90.00
_cell.angle_beta   90.00
_cell.angle_gamma   90.00
#
_symmetry.space_group_name_H-M   'P 1'
#
loop_
_entity.id
_entity.type
_entity.pdbx_description
1 polymer ?
#
loop_
_entity_poly.entity_id
_entity_poly.type
_entity_poly.pdbx_seq_one_letter_code
_entity_poly.pdbx_strand_id
1 'polypeptide(L)'
;DAQESRGLGDVYKRQEADFRKYNLLCEEYRSLLSRLADTDKSESVHFLNEPAAILCALDKVYTQRKLTGAGLKTTPLLSDALSTFDDLAAILCRQKRGGFLKPRYGSGAGGIMAVRYNHRRDEWVAYTTMSWEGGRVCNAKRICRLTNRKEIATLAEEVIRCGAVLEEWMAKEKLEGENYDLRVVCRGDEVDYV
;
A
#
# COMPACT_ATOMS: atom_id res chain seq x y z
N ASP A 1 23.24 12.73 21.57
CA ASP A 1 21.98 12.04 21.90
C ASP A 1 20.73 12.89 21.63
N ALA A 2 20.56 14.11 22.21
CA ALA A 2 19.43 14.99 21.89
C ALA A 2 19.53 15.66 20.51
N GLN A 3 20.71 15.74 19.94
CA GLN A 3 21.01 16.36 18.65
C GLN A 3 20.77 15.40 17.49
N GLU A 4 20.99 14.11 17.66
CA GLU A 4 20.64 13.05 16.69
C GLU A 4 19.13 12.88 16.56
N SER A 5 18.36 13.01 17.66
CA SER A 5 16.91 12.93 17.63
C SER A 5 16.25 14.11 16.90
N ARG A 6 16.91 15.29 16.85
CA ARG A 6 16.44 16.46 16.06
C ARG A 6 16.59 16.24 14.56
N GLY A 7 17.71 15.66 14.12
CA GLY A 7 17.94 15.35 12.70
C GLY A 7 16.95 14.35 12.14
N LEU A 8 16.61 13.31 12.90
CA LEU A 8 15.57 12.34 12.54
C LEU A 8 14.16 12.98 12.52
N GLY A 9 13.87 13.91 13.45
CA GLY A 9 12.60 14.64 13.47
C GLY A 9 12.37 15.50 12.21
N ASP A 10 13.41 16.10 11.67
CA ASP A 10 13.32 16.92 10.44
C ASP A 10 13.23 16.07 9.16
N VAL A 11 13.87 14.91 9.12
CA VAL A 11 13.68 13.91 8.06
C VAL A 11 12.25 13.38 8.08
N TYR A 12 11.68 13.18 9.25
CA TYR A 12 10.29 12.74 9.40
C TYR A 12 9.27 13.84 9.06
N LYS A 13 9.55 15.11 9.31
CA LYS A 13 8.69 16.24 8.88
C LYS A 13 8.65 16.42 7.37
N ARG A 14 9.73 16.07 6.66
CA ARG A 14 9.77 16.07 5.19
C ARG A 14 9.00 14.91 4.54
N GLN A 15 8.50 13.96 5.30
CA GLN A 15 7.71 12.83 4.83
C GLN A 15 6.20 13.11 4.75
N GLU A 16 5.74 14.34 4.96
CA GLU A 16 4.45 14.84 4.46
C GLU A 16 4.56 15.03 2.95
N ALA A 17 4.86 13.93 2.25
CA ALA A 17 5.11 13.96 0.83
C ALA A 17 3.77 14.05 0.10
N ASP A 18 3.68 14.98 -0.81
CA ASP A 18 2.66 15.01 -1.87
C ASP A 18 2.54 13.60 -2.45
N PHE A 19 1.36 13.01 -2.32
CA PHE A 19 1.12 11.62 -2.73
C PHE A 19 1.42 11.39 -4.22
N ARG A 20 1.17 12.38 -5.07
CA ARG A 20 1.49 12.31 -6.50
C ARG A 20 2.98 12.26 -6.75
N LYS A 21 3.78 13.04 -6.02
CA LYS A 21 5.25 12.97 -6.11
C LYS A 21 5.78 11.62 -5.63
N TYR A 22 5.20 11.08 -4.56
CA TYR A 22 5.54 9.74 -4.10
C TYR A 22 5.26 8.68 -5.17
N ASN A 23 4.11 8.77 -5.85
CA ASN A 23 3.77 7.82 -6.91
C ASN A 23 4.73 7.94 -8.11
N LEU A 24 5.07 9.16 -8.54
CA LEU A 24 6.08 9.38 -9.60
C LEU A 24 7.43 8.75 -9.22
N LEU A 25 7.89 8.92 -7.98
CA LEU A 25 9.12 8.29 -7.51
C LEU A 25 9.05 6.75 -7.59
N CYS A 26 7.91 6.16 -7.26
CA CYS A 26 7.70 4.72 -7.40
C CYS A 26 7.76 4.27 -8.88
N GLU A 27 7.23 5.07 -9.80
CA GLU A 27 7.29 4.81 -11.25
C GLU A 27 8.72 4.90 -11.78
N GLU A 28 9.46 5.93 -11.40
CA GLU A 28 10.88 6.09 -11.76
C GLU A 28 11.74 4.94 -11.23
N TYR A 29 11.51 4.52 -9.98
CA TYR A 29 12.21 3.39 -9.38
C TYR A 29 11.93 2.08 -10.14
N ARG A 30 10.70 1.84 -10.53
CA ARG A 30 10.33 0.67 -11.36
C ARG A 30 10.98 0.72 -12.73
N SER A 31 11.01 1.89 -13.37
CA SER A 31 11.70 2.10 -14.65
C SER A 31 13.19 1.81 -14.54
N LEU A 32 13.83 2.27 -13.46
CA LEU A 32 15.24 1.97 -13.19
C LEU A 32 15.48 0.46 -13.03
N LEU A 33 14.67 -0.22 -12.22
CA LEU A 33 14.78 -1.67 -12.02
C LEU A 33 14.56 -2.46 -13.33
N SER A 34 13.63 -2.02 -14.18
CA SER A 34 13.42 -2.64 -15.49
C SER A 34 14.67 -2.53 -16.36
N ARG A 35 15.25 -1.35 -16.43
CA ARG A 35 16.50 -1.12 -17.20
C ARG A 35 17.64 -1.97 -16.65
N LEU A 36 17.77 -2.09 -15.33
CA LEU A 36 18.80 -2.94 -14.70
C LEU A 36 18.56 -4.42 -14.99
N ALA A 37 17.29 -4.86 -15.05
CA ALA A 37 16.94 -6.24 -15.38
C ALA A 37 17.30 -6.60 -16.84
N ASP A 38 17.21 -5.62 -17.74
CA ASP A 38 17.51 -5.79 -19.16
C ASP A 38 19.01 -5.60 -19.49
N THR A 39 19.80 -5.11 -18.52
CA THR A 39 21.24 -4.91 -18.73
C THR A 39 21.97 -6.25 -18.76
N ASP A 40 22.83 -6.43 -19.76
CA ASP A 40 23.70 -7.61 -19.86
C ASP A 40 24.61 -7.67 -18.63
N LYS A 41 24.49 -8.74 -17.86
CA LYS A 41 25.21 -8.91 -16.60
C LYS A 41 26.68 -9.23 -16.94
N SER A 42 27.50 -8.19 -16.99
CA SER A 42 28.94 -8.43 -16.96
C SER A 42 29.30 -9.18 -15.65
N GLU A 43 30.26 -10.10 -15.70
CA GLU A 43 30.68 -10.92 -14.54
C GLU A 43 31.08 -10.10 -13.28
N SER A 44 31.13 -8.78 -13.39
CA SER A 44 31.53 -7.85 -12.32
C SER A 44 30.42 -7.31 -11.44
N VAL A 45 29.12 -7.55 -11.76
CA VAL A 45 27.99 -7.03 -10.99
C VAL A 45 27.18 -8.14 -10.40
N HIS A 46 27.13 -8.18 -9.07
CA HIS A 46 26.29 -9.14 -8.30
C HIS A 46 25.19 -8.38 -7.56
N PHE A 47 23.93 -8.74 -7.82
CA PHE A 47 22.79 -8.20 -7.11
C PHE A 47 22.43 -9.11 -5.93
N LEU A 48 22.20 -8.53 -4.74
CA LEU A 48 21.67 -9.28 -3.58
C LEU A 48 20.28 -9.82 -3.88
N ASN A 49 19.46 -9.02 -4.55
CA ASN A 49 18.18 -9.43 -5.09
C ASN A 49 18.14 -9.03 -6.56
N GLU A 50 17.75 -9.95 -7.41
CA GLU A 50 17.63 -9.69 -8.85
C GLU A 50 16.63 -8.57 -9.13
N PRO A 51 16.96 -7.55 -9.96
CA PRO A 51 16.05 -6.44 -10.26
C PRO A 51 14.69 -6.89 -10.77
N ALA A 52 14.65 -7.94 -11.61
CA ALA A 52 13.40 -8.54 -12.08
C ALA A 52 12.57 -9.14 -10.93
N ALA A 53 13.21 -9.78 -9.96
CA ALA A 53 12.53 -10.33 -8.78
C ALA A 53 11.97 -9.21 -7.89
N ILE A 54 12.70 -8.10 -7.74
CA ILE A 54 12.22 -6.92 -7.02
C ILE A 54 10.98 -6.33 -7.70
N LEU A 55 10.99 -6.19 -9.03
CA LEU A 55 9.84 -5.72 -9.81
C LEU A 55 8.60 -6.59 -9.58
N CYS A 56 8.77 -7.90 -9.61
CA CYS A 56 7.70 -8.86 -9.33
C CYS A 56 7.16 -8.70 -7.91
N ALA A 57 8.03 -8.54 -6.91
CA ALA A 57 7.65 -8.38 -5.51
C ALA A 57 6.96 -7.04 -5.22
N LEU A 58 7.29 -5.98 -5.97
CA LEU A 58 6.64 -4.67 -5.86
C LEU A 58 5.20 -4.68 -6.40
N ASP A 59 4.89 -5.56 -7.35
CA ASP A 59 3.53 -5.70 -7.89
C ASP A 59 2.66 -6.55 -6.96
N LYS A 60 1.79 -5.90 -6.19
CA LYS A 60 0.91 -6.57 -5.23
C LYS A 60 0.00 -7.61 -5.86
N VAL A 61 -0.49 -7.35 -7.09
CA VAL A 61 -1.36 -8.30 -7.83
C VAL A 61 -0.57 -9.52 -8.26
N TYR A 62 0.60 -9.31 -8.85
CA TYR A 62 1.48 -10.41 -9.26
C TYR A 62 1.85 -11.29 -8.08
N THR A 63 2.35 -10.68 -6.99
CA THR A 63 2.75 -11.39 -5.77
C THR A 63 1.60 -12.19 -5.20
N GLN A 64 0.42 -11.60 -5.05
CA GLN A 64 -0.75 -12.28 -4.51
C GLN A 64 -1.18 -13.46 -5.38
N ARG A 65 -1.21 -13.29 -6.71
CA ARG A 65 -1.55 -14.39 -7.64
C ARG A 65 -0.53 -15.51 -7.58
N LYS A 66 0.76 -15.19 -7.47
CA LYS A 66 1.84 -16.18 -7.31
C LYS A 66 1.69 -17.00 -6.02
N LEU A 67 1.49 -16.32 -4.90
CA LEU A 67 1.30 -16.97 -3.59
C LEU A 67 0.05 -17.86 -3.59
N THR A 68 -1.07 -17.36 -4.08
CA THR A 68 -2.32 -18.13 -4.19
C THR A 68 -2.16 -19.33 -5.12
N GLY A 69 -1.48 -19.17 -6.26
CA GLY A 69 -1.18 -20.25 -7.19
C GLY A 69 -0.25 -21.32 -6.60
N ALA A 70 0.57 -20.95 -5.62
CA ALA A 70 1.40 -21.89 -4.84
C ALA A 70 0.64 -22.52 -3.65
N GLY A 71 -0.66 -22.31 -3.52
CA GLY A 71 -1.49 -22.86 -2.44
C GLY A 71 -1.39 -22.12 -1.10
N LEU A 72 -0.71 -20.98 -1.07
CA LEU A 72 -0.60 -20.17 0.14
C LEU A 72 -1.85 -19.29 0.33
N LYS A 73 -2.28 -19.16 1.58
CA LYS A 73 -3.41 -18.30 1.93
C LYS A 73 -2.97 -16.82 1.85
N THR A 74 -3.71 -16.04 1.08
CA THR A 74 -3.54 -14.59 0.98
C THR A 74 -4.83 -13.88 1.33
N THR A 75 -4.76 -12.57 1.58
CA THR A 75 -5.96 -11.74 1.70
C THR A 75 -6.73 -11.76 0.37
N PRO A 76 -8.05 -11.99 0.36
CA PRO A 76 -8.82 -12.03 -0.87
C PRO A 76 -8.71 -10.72 -1.67
N LEU A 77 -8.36 -10.83 -2.95
CA LEU A 77 -8.37 -9.72 -3.89
C LEU A 77 -9.81 -9.48 -4.36
N LEU A 78 -10.36 -8.32 -4.06
CA LEU A 78 -11.71 -7.93 -4.48
C LEU A 78 -11.73 -7.31 -5.87
N SER A 79 -10.69 -6.53 -6.22
CA SER A 79 -10.50 -5.94 -7.54
C SER A 79 -9.06 -5.46 -7.75
N ASP A 80 -8.58 -5.58 -8.99
CA ASP A 80 -7.34 -4.96 -9.47
C ASP A 80 -7.58 -4.06 -10.71
N ALA A 81 -8.86 -3.75 -10.99
CA ALA A 81 -9.32 -3.01 -12.17
C ALA A 81 -10.33 -1.91 -11.80
N LEU A 82 -10.08 -1.20 -10.70
CA LEU A 82 -10.89 -0.04 -10.33
C LEU A 82 -10.56 1.14 -11.27
N SER A 83 -11.59 1.80 -11.78
CA SER A 83 -11.48 3.01 -12.60
C SER A 83 -12.02 4.24 -11.88
N THR A 84 -12.99 4.07 -10.98
CA THR A 84 -13.68 5.14 -10.27
C THR A 84 -13.97 4.77 -8.82
N PHE A 85 -14.31 5.77 -8.01
CA PHE A 85 -14.85 5.53 -6.68
C PHE A 85 -16.19 4.77 -6.72
N ASP A 86 -16.99 4.93 -7.76
CA ASP A 86 -18.26 4.21 -7.87
C ASP A 86 -18.05 2.71 -8.11
N ASP A 87 -16.98 2.30 -8.79
CA ASP A 87 -16.58 0.88 -8.88
C ASP A 87 -16.26 0.31 -7.50
N LEU A 88 -15.45 1.04 -6.71
CA LEU A 88 -15.13 0.69 -5.34
C LEU A 88 -16.40 0.61 -4.48
N ALA A 89 -17.27 1.61 -4.58
CA ALA A 89 -18.53 1.67 -3.85
C ALA A 89 -19.44 0.49 -4.20
N ALA A 90 -19.57 0.15 -5.49
CA ALA A 90 -20.37 -0.98 -5.94
C ALA A 90 -19.87 -2.31 -5.37
N ILE A 91 -18.56 -2.49 -5.22
CA ILE A 91 -17.97 -3.68 -4.59
C ILE A 91 -18.26 -3.68 -3.09
N LEU A 92 -17.95 -2.59 -2.37
CA LEU A 92 -18.09 -2.52 -0.92
C LEU A 92 -19.55 -2.55 -0.44
N CYS A 93 -20.47 -2.05 -1.25
CA CYS A 93 -21.92 -2.18 -0.96
C CYS A 93 -22.42 -3.63 -1.02
N ARG A 94 -21.74 -4.55 -1.70
CA ARG A 94 -22.06 -5.98 -1.73
C ARG A 94 -21.35 -6.78 -0.63
N GLN A 95 -20.30 -6.23 -0.06
CA GLN A 95 -19.47 -6.89 0.95
C GLN A 95 -19.96 -6.55 2.36
N LYS A 96 -19.98 -7.54 3.25
CA LYS A 96 -20.23 -7.31 4.69
C LYS A 96 -18.99 -6.75 5.40
N ARG A 97 -17.81 -7.07 4.89
CA ARG A 97 -16.53 -6.57 5.37
C ARG A 97 -16.10 -5.40 4.50
N GLY A 98 -15.28 -4.52 5.04
CA GLY A 98 -14.68 -3.44 4.28
C GLY A 98 -13.58 -3.94 3.35
N GLY A 99 -12.91 -3.00 2.71
CA GLY A 99 -11.77 -3.26 1.85
C GLY A 99 -10.58 -2.36 2.17
N PHE A 100 -9.39 -2.85 1.88
CA PHE A 100 -8.15 -2.09 1.84
C PHE A 100 -7.86 -1.68 0.39
N LEU A 101 -8.04 -0.39 0.11
CA LEU A 101 -7.60 0.23 -1.13
C LEU A 101 -6.13 0.60 -1.00
N LYS A 102 -5.31 0.16 -1.95
CA LYS A 102 -3.85 0.36 -1.95
C LYS A 102 -3.37 0.69 -3.35
N PRO A 103 -2.33 1.52 -3.52
CA PRO A 103 -1.62 1.56 -4.80
C PRO A 103 -1.07 0.19 -5.14
N ARG A 104 -1.20 -0.24 -6.39
CA ARG A 104 -0.67 -1.53 -6.86
C ARG A 104 0.83 -1.65 -6.60
N TYR A 105 1.54 -0.56 -6.83
CA TYR A 105 2.96 -0.40 -6.54
C TYR A 105 3.14 0.59 -5.38
N GLY A 106 4.22 0.48 -4.64
CA GLY A 106 4.50 1.35 -3.51
C GLY A 106 4.64 0.59 -2.18
N SER A 107 5.18 1.29 -1.19
CA SER A 107 5.54 0.76 0.13
C SER A 107 5.26 1.79 1.23
N GLY A 108 5.55 1.45 2.48
CA GLY A 108 5.51 2.40 3.60
C GLY A 108 4.12 2.97 3.92
N ALA A 109 3.06 2.23 3.65
CA ALA A 109 1.67 2.64 3.86
C ALA A 109 1.24 3.90 3.06
N GLY A 110 2.01 4.33 2.05
CA GLY A 110 1.64 5.44 1.17
C GLY A 110 0.37 5.13 0.39
N GLY A 111 -0.65 5.99 0.49
CA GLY A 111 -1.90 5.85 -0.26
C GLY A 111 -2.82 4.71 0.19
N ILE A 112 -2.66 4.19 1.40
CA ILE A 112 -3.54 3.13 1.91
C ILE A 112 -4.80 3.73 2.52
N MET A 113 -5.95 3.15 2.17
CA MET A 113 -7.25 3.44 2.77
C MET A 113 -7.96 2.16 3.17
N ALA A 114 -8.30 2.01 4.44
CA ALA A 114 -9.24 0.98 4.90
C ALA A 114 -10.65 1.56 4.85
N VAL A 115 -11.49 1.07 3.95
CA VAL A 115 -12.82 1.63 3.68
C VAL A 115 -13.90 0.62 4.01
N ARG A 116 -14.97 1.06 4.66
CA ARG A 116 -16.16 0.25 4.98
C ARG A 116 -17.43 1.03 4.70
N TYR A 117 -18.43 0.33 4.16
CA TYR A 117 -19.81 0.81 4.08
C TYR A 117 -20.68 0.09 5.12
N ASN A 118 -21.43 0.86 5.89
CA ASN A 118 -22.37 0.36 6.87
C ASN A 118 -23.79 0.40 6.29
N HIS A 119 -24.29 -0.75 5.82
CA HIS A 119 -25.61 -0.89 5.20
C HIS A 119 -26.78 -0.51 6.12
N ARG A 120 -26.63 -0.65 7.45
CA ARG A 120 -27.72 -0.37 8.40
C ARG A 120 -27.94 1.12 8.62
N ARG A 121 -26.86 1.91 8.47
CA ARG A 121 -26.87 3.35 8.75
C ARG A 121 -26.69 4.19 7.50
N ASP A 122 -26.45 3.55 6.36
CA ASP A 122 -26.06 4.21 5.10
C ASP A 122 -24.84 5.15 5.28
N GLU A 123 -23.83 4.64 6.00
CA GLU A 123 -22.67 5.42 6.39
C GLU A 123 -21.40 4.84 5.80
N TRP A 124 -20.53 5.73 5.35
CA TRP A 124 -19.17 5.43 4.94
C TRP A 124 -18.19 5.74 6.07
N VAL A 125 -17.20 4.87 6.25
CA VAL A 125 -16.08 5.12 7.16
C VAL A 125 -14.80 4.70 6.44
N ALA A 126 -13.79 5.58 6.49
CA ALA A 126 -12.45 5.25 6.03
C ALA A 126 -11.40 5.59 7.09
N TYR A 127 -10.34 4.79 7.12
CA TYR A 127 -9.13 5.04 7.90
C TYR A 127 -7.97 5.14 6.93
N THR A 128 -7.25 6.25 6.98
CA THR A 128 -6.13 6.50 6.06
C THR A 128 -5.10 7.41 6.71
N THR A 129 -3.88 7.35 6.18
CA THR A 129 -2.82 8.32 6.50
C THR A 129 -2.83 9.51 5.55
N MET A 130 -3.75 9.54 4.56
CA MET A 130 -3.86 10.64 3.62
C MET A 130 -4.75 11.74 4.15
N SER A 131 -4.41 12.98 3.80
CA SER A 131 -5.19 14.20 4.02
C SER A 131 -5.18 15.08 2.78
N TRP A 132 -6.18 15.96 2.67
CA TRP A 132 -6.21 16.98 1.63
C TRP A 132 -5.74 18.31 2.23
N GLU A 133 -4.61 18.81 1.78
CA GLU A 133 -3.98 20.02 2.31
C GLU A 133 -3.48 20.92 1.19
N GLY A 134 -3.89 22.18 1.21
CA GLY A 134 -3.42 23.18 0.25
C GLY A 134 -3.63 22.79 -1.23
N GLY A 135 -4.72 22.10 -1.56
CA GLY A 135 -5.02 21.66 -2.93
C GLY A 135 -4.25 20.39 -3.35
N ARG A 136 -3.63 19.69 -2.41
CA ARG A 136 -2.83 18.47 -2.65
C ARG A 136 -3.24 17.36 -1.69
N VAL A 137 -3.05 16.11 -2.13
CA VAL A 137 -3.13 14.96 -1.25
C VAL A 137 -1.75 14.73 -0.63
N CYS A 138 -1.71 14.82 0.69
CA CYS A 138 -0.53 14.56 1.50
C CYS A 138 -0.67 13.22 2.21
N ASN A 139 0.44 12.53 2.40
CA ASN A 139 0.48 11.30 3.19
C ASN A 139 1.16 11.63 4.53
N ALA A 140 0.40 11.57 5.61
CA ALA A 140 0.88 11.80 6.97
C ALA A 140 1.18 10.48 7.69
N LYS A 141 1.85 10.54 8.84
CA LYS A 141 2.06 9.35 9.70
C LYS A 141 0.84 9.01 10.56
N ARG A 142 -0.02 9.99 10.78
CA ARG A 142 -1.19 9.84 11.63
C ARG A 142 -2.35 9.25 10.84
N ILE A 143 -2.96 8.20 11.36
CA ILE A 143 -4.19 7.65 10.80
C ILE A 143 -5.35 8.57 11.17
N CYS A 144 -6.07 9.03 10.15
CA CYS A 144 -7.29 9.82 10.25
C CYS A 144 -8.51 8.93 10.00
N ARG A 145 -9.60 9.19 10.72
CA ARG A 145 -10.91 8.58 10.48
C ARG A 145 -11.78 9.56 9.73
N LEU A 146 -12.25 9.15 8.56
CA LEU A 146 -13.12 9.93 7.68
C LEU A 146 -14.52 9.33 7.66
N THR A 147 -15.55 10.18 7.64
CA THR A 147 -16.95 9.76 7.53
C THR A 147 -17.70 10.50 6.42
N ASN A 148 -17.12 11.56 5.89
CA ASN A 148 -17.69 12.28 4.77
C ASN A 148 -17.43 11.52 3.47
N ARG A 149 -18.52 11.06 2.81
CA ARG A 149 -18.43 10.29 1.56
C ARG A 149 -17.66 11.04 0.45
N LYS A 150 -17.84 12.36 0.34
CA LYS A 150 -17.15 13.14 -0.70
C LYS A 150 -15.65 13.19 -0.46
N GLU A 151 -15.23 13.38 0.79
CA GLU A 151 -13.82 13.38 1.16
C GLU A 151 -13.18 12.00 0.92
N ILE A 152 -13.86 10.92 1.34
CA ILE A 152 -13.44 9.55 1.07
C ILE A 152 -13.30 9.31 -0.43
N ALA A 153 -14.28 9.73 -1.23
CA ALA A 153 -14.25 9.59 -2.68
C ALA A 153 -13.07 10.35 -3.30
N THR A 154 -12.86 11.61 -2.90
CA THR A 154 -11.75 12.44 -3.40
C THR A 154 -10.39 11.77 -3.17
N LEU A 155 -10.14 11.25 -1.97
CA LEU A 155 -8.88 10.59 -1.66
C LEU A 155 -8.77 9.22 -2.35
N ALA A 156 -9.85 8.46 -2.43
CA ALA A 156 -9.86 7.16 -3.11
C ALA A 156 -9.58 7.32 -4.62
N GLU A 157 -10.14 8.33 -5.27
CA GLU A 157 -9.89 8.65 -6.69
C GLU A 157 -8.40 8.92 -6.97
N GLU A 158 -7.69 9.57 -6.04
CA GLU A 158 -6.24 9.77 -6.18
C GLU A 158 -5.48 8.45 -6.16
N VAL A 159 -5.86 7.51 -5.29
CA VAL A 159 -5.24 6.17 -5.25
C VAL A 159 -5.59 5.36 -6.49
N ILE A 160 -6.85 5.39 -6.92
CA ILE A 160 -7.34 4.67 -8.10
C ILE A 160 -6.62 5.15 -9.37
N ARG A 161 -6.40 6.45 -9.50
CA ARG A 161 -5.69 7.06 -10.64
C ARG A 161 -4.23 6.58 -10.76
N CYS A 162 -3.62 6.20 -9.64
CA CYS A 162 -2.27 5.62 -9.61
C CYS A 162 -2.24 4.11 -9.90
N GLY A 163 -3.36 3.53 -10.29
CA GLY A 163 -3.53 2.08 -10.38
C GLY A 163 -3.68 1.46 -9.00
N ALA A 164 -4.90 1.13 -8.61
CA ALA A 164 -5.20 0.61 -7.28
C ALA A 164 -5.53 -0.87 -7.29
N VAL A 165 -5.35 -1.49 -6.13
CA VAL A 165 -5.88 -2.81 -5.79
C VAL A 165 -6.79 -2.68 -4.58
N LEU A 166 -7.86 -3.44 -4.57
CA LEU A 166 -8.79 -3.55 -3.46
C LEU A 166 -8.72 -4.96 -2.89
N GLU A 167 -8.32 -5.09 -1.65
CA GLU A 167 -8.29 -6.35 -0.91
C GLU A 167 -9.38 -6.35 0.17
N GLU A 168 -9.85 -7.53 0.59
CA GLU A 168 -10.79 -7.64 1.69
C GLU A 168 -10.15 -7.15 3.00
N TRP A 169 -10.90 -6.40 3.80
CA TRP A 169 -10.44 -5.99 5.13
C TRP A 169 -10.56 -7.16 6.11
N MET A 170 -9.48 -7.89 6.30
CA MET A 170 -9.37 -8.96 7.28
C MET A 170 -9.10 -8.39 8.68
N ALA A 171 -9.75 -8.98 9.68
CA ALA A 171 -9.40 -8.69 11.06
C ALA A 171 -7.98 -9.22 11.35
N LYS A 172 -7.18 -8.41 12.03
CA LYS A 172 -5.86 -8.85 12.52
C LYS A 172 -6.02 -9.79 13.71
N GLU A 173 -5.11 -10.72 13.81
CA GLU A 173 -4.96 -11.53 15.00
C GLU A 173 -4.51 -10.67 16.18
N LYS A 174 -4.77 -11.15 17.39
CA LYS A 174 -4.44 -10.45 18.62
C LYS A 174 -3.54 -11.31 19.49
N LEU A 175 -2.52 -10.69 20.03
CA LEU A 175 -1.71 -11.22 21.09
C LEU A 175 -1.90 -10.32 22.32
N GLU A 176 -2.31 -10.89 23.44
CA GLU A 176 -2.59 -10.17 24.70
C GLU A 176 -3.56 -8.97 24.56
N GLY A 177 -4.51 -9.10 23.61
CA GLY A 177 -5.51 -8.05 23.33
C GLY A 177 -5.10 -7.01 22.29
N GLU A 178 -3.81 -6.93 21.92
CA GLU A 178 -3.28 -6.00 20.93
C GLU A 178 -3.18 -6.64 19.55
N ASN A 179 -3.45 -5.85 18.51
CA ASN A 179 -3.24 -6.30 17.13
C ASN A 179 -1.75 -6.39 16.82
N TYR A 180 -1.32 -7.46 16.17
CA TYR A 180 0.07 -7.62 15.78
C TYR A 180 0.23 -7.99 14.29
N ASP A 181 1.41 -7.74 13.77
CA ASP A 181 1.90 -8.20 12.48
C ASP A 181 3.26 -8.86 12.68
N LEU A 182 3.53 -9.92 11.92
CA LEU A 182 4.85 -10.53 11.87
C LEU A 182 5.66 -9.90 10.75
N ARG A 183 6.90 -9.56 11.05
CA ARG A 183 7.89 -9.18 10.04
C ARG A 183 8.99 -10.23 10.02
N VAL A 184 9.04 -10.99 8.96
CA VAL A 184 10.02 -12.06 8.78
C VAL A 184 11.11 -11.58 7.83
N VAL A 185 12.37 -11.71 8.23
CA VAL A 185 13.54 -11.47 7.39
C VAL A 185 14.11 -12.81 6.97
N CYS A 186 14.23 -13.01 5.66
CA CYS A 186 14.81 -14.24 5.09
C CYS A 186 16.10 -13.93 4.35
N ARG A 187 17.05 -14.86 4.41
CA ARG A 187 18.26 -14.85 3.63
C ARG A 187 18.40 -16.20 2.92
N GLY A 188 18.23 -16.19 1.60
CA GLY A 188 18.03 -17.44 0.86
C GLY A 188 16.78 -18.17 1.35
N ASP A 189 16.90 -19.44 1.70
CA ASP A 189 15.81 -20.29 2.16
C ASP A 189 15.67 -20.31 3.70
N GLU A 190 16.45 -19.53 4.41
CA GLU A 190 16.49 -19.51 5.87
C GLU A 190 15.78 -18.27 6.41
N VAL A 191 15.05 -18.45 7.53
CA VAL A 191 14.52 -17.36 8.33
C VAL A 191 15.65 -16.86 9.25
N ASP A 192 16.05 -15.61 9.07
CA ASP A 192 17.14 -15.00 9.80
C ASP A 192 16.63 -14.26 11.06
N TYR A 193 15.44 -13.65 10.96
CA TYR A 193 14.82 -12.89 12.04
C TYR A 193 13.29 -12.84 11.89
N VAL A 194 12.58 -12.84 13.02
CA VAL A 194 11.11 -12.64 13.13
C VAL A 194 10.79 -11.56 14.13
#